data_47260da533428a9beabaa508a11ca3b6
#
_entry.id   47260da533428a9beabaa508a11ca3b6
#
_cell.length_a   1.000
_cell.length_b   1.000
_cell.length_c   1.000
_cell.angle_alpha   90.00
_cell.angle_beta   90.00
_cell.angle_gamma   90.00
#
_symmetry.space_group_name_H-M   'P 1'
#
loop_
_entity.id
_entity.type
_entity.pdbx_description
1 polymer ?
#
loop_
_entity_poly.entity_id
_entity_poly.type
_entity_poly.pdbx_seq_one_letter_code
_entity_poly.pdbx_strand_id
1 'polypeptide(L)'
;MINYSFSIANFEFFLLILVRIASFVYIAPFFGDNAVPARVKTGLSAFVALFMYNIIERPQLSYVSAVGFAVLVVKEGITGLLIGFAANICNSIVIFAGNLIDMDIGLSMATEFNPSMNSETTVTGNFYYYVVLVLLLVSDMHTYLIRAVCDSFSVVPLGGAQFQFDNMLSTMTKYMGDMFVIGFRIFLPVFACMMIMNCILGIMAKVAPQMNMFSVGIQLKIIAGFIVLFLIVYLIPNIANFIITEIKTMVVSIIDGMY
;
A
#
# COMPACT_ATOMS: atom_id res chain seq x y z
N MET A 1 5.69 44.98 7.91
CA MET A 1 5.96 44.74 6.47
C MET A 1 6.80 43.48 6.40
N ILE A 2 6.24 42.39 5.87
CA ILE A 2 7.00 41.14 5.67
C ILE A 2 7.74 41.32 4.35
N ASN A 3 9.05 41.63 4.43
CA ASN A 3 9.92 41.66 3.26
C ASN A 3 10.18 40.21 2.82
N TYR A 4 9.40 39.71 1.89
CA TYR A 4 9.74 38.50 1.15
C TYR A 4 10.84 38.84 0.12
N SER A 5 12.09 38.94 0.58
CA SER A 5 13.21 38.88 -0.37
C SER A 5 13.27 37.43 -0.86
N PHE A 6 12.97 37.19 -2.13
CA PHE A 6 13.14 35.90 -2.77
C PHE A 6 14.63 35.54 -2.73
N SER A 7 15.01 34.67 -1.81
CA SER A 7 16.35 34.16 -1.68
C SER A 7 16.39 32.78 -2.36
N ILE A 8 17.40 32.51 -3.16
CA ILE A 8 17.66 31.22 -3.79
C ILE A 8 17.63 30.12 -2.71
N ALA A 9 18.26 30.35 -1.56
CA ALA A 9 18.29 29.43 -0.44
C ALA A 9 16.88 29.09 0.10
N ASN A 10 15.95 30.05 0.08
CA ASN A 10 14.54 29.80 0.49
C ASN A 10 13.81 28.92 -0.52
N PHE A 11 14.09 29.11 -1.80
CA PHE A 11 13.50 28.29 -2.85
C PHE A 11 14.04 26.85 -2.83
N GLU A 12 15.33 26.68 -2.65
CA GLU A 12 15.98 25.36 -2.51
C GLU A 12 15.42 24.60 -1.31
N PHE A 13 15.27 25.26 -0.17
CA PHE A 13 14.65 24.67 1.03
C PHE A 13 13.21 24.22 0.78
N PHE A 14 12.39 25.06 0.16
CA PHE A 14 11.02 24.71 -0.21
C PHE A 14 10.98 23.53 -1.20
N LEU A 15 11.89 23.51 -2.17
CA LEU A 15 11.95 22.46 -3.18
C LEU A 15 12.27 21.09 -2.56
N LEU A 16 13.20 21.03 -1.60
CA LEU A 16 13.52 19.78 -0.90
C LEU A 16 12.30 19.23 -0.13
N ILE A 17 11.57 20.09 0.59
CA ILE A 17 10.35 19.71 1.29
C ILE A 17 9.31 19.20 0.29
N LEU A 18 9.12 19.93 -0.80
CA LEU A 18 8.16 19.58 -1.84
C LEU A 18 8.48 18.24 -2.49
N VAL A 19 9.75 17.94 -2.75
CA VAL A 19 10.17 16.68 -3.37
C VAL A 19 9.87 15.51 -2.44
N ARG A 20 10.18 15.57 -1.13
CA ARG A 20 9.86 14.49 -0.18
C ARG A 20 8.35 14.25 -0.10
N ILE A 21 7.56 15.31 0.03
CA ILE A 21 6.11 15.18 0.13
C ILE A 21 5.50 14.71 -1.19
N ALA A 22 5.95 15.24 -2.32
CA ALA A 22 5.44 14.83 -3.63
C ALA A 22 5.74 13.35 -3.91
N SER A 23 6.98 12.91 -3.71
CA SER A 23 7.35 11.50 -3.91
C SER A 23 6.53 10.56 -3.02
N PHE A 24 6.26 10.93 -1.77
CA PHE A 24 5.34 10.21 -0.89
C PHE A 24 3.91 10.17 -1.45
N VAL A 25 3.32 11.32 -1.80
CA VAL A 25 1.93 11.41 -2.27
C VAL A 25 1.71 10.61 -3.56
N TYR A 26 2.72 10.50 -4.42
CA TYR A 26 2.58 9.74 -5.67
C TYR A 26 2.53 8.22 -5.48
N ILE A 27 3.00 7.68 -4.34
CA ILE A 27 3.04 6.24 -4.07
C ILE A 27 2.10 5.83 -2.93
N ALA A 28 1.88 6.69 -1.94
CA ALA A 28 1.07 6.37 -0.75
C ALA A 28 -0.35 5.93 -1.13
N PRO A 29 -0.94 4.94 -0.42
CA PRO A 29 -2.32 4.53 -0.64
C PRO A 29 -3.26 5.74 -0.50
N PHE A 30 -4.40 5.71 -1.19
CA PHE A 30 -5.38 6.79 -1.38
C PHE A 30 -4.89 7.92 -2.29
N PHE A 31 -3.73 8.51 -2.00
CA PHE A 31 -3.21 9.69 -2.72
C PHE A 31 -2.55 9.29 -4.04
N GLY A 32 -1.79 8.18 -4.03
CA GLY A 32 -1.08 7.64 -5.19
C GLY A 32 -1.96 6.90 -6.19
N ASP A 33 -3.24 6.69 -5.87
CA ASP A 33 -4.20 6.01 -6.72
C ASP A 33 -4.26 6.66 -8.12
N ASN A 34 -4.28 5.83 -9.18
CA ASN A 34 -4.34 6.31 -10.55
C ASN A 34 -5.65 7.03 -10.88
N ALA A 35 -6.73 6.78 -10.11
CA ALA A 35 -7.99 7.49 -10.23
C ALA A 35 -7.88 8.97 -9.80
N VAL A 36 -6.85 9.33 -9.01
CA VAL A 36 -6.61 10.71 -8.58
C VAL A 36 -5.81 11.45 -9.65
N PRO A 37 -6.35 12.55 -10.23
CA PRO A 37 -5.64 13.32 -11.25
C PRO A 37 -4.30 13.87 -10.74
N ALA A 38 -3.27 13.84 -11.58
CA ALA A 38 -1.93 14.34 -11.22
C ALA A 38 -1.95 15.79 -10.70
N ARG A 39 -2.86 16.64 -11.22
CA ARG A 39 -3.03 18.02 -10.75
C ARG A 39 -3.43 18.10 -9.28
N VAL A 40 -4.26 17.17 -8.81
CA VAL A 40 -4.68 17.11 -7.40
C VAL A 40 -3.50 16.65 -6.53
N LYS A 41 -2.76 15.62 -6.96
CA LYS A 41 -1.55 15.14 -6.25
C LYS A 41 -0.52 16.24 -6.10
N THR A 42 -0.20 16.95 -7.17
CA THR A 42 0.76 18.06 -7.14
C THR A 42 0.25 19.24 -6.31
N GLY A 43 -1.04 19.56 -6.40
CA GLY A 43 -1.65 20.61 -5.60
C GLY A 43 -1.63 20.30 -4.09
N LEU A 44 -1.98 19.06 -3.71
CA LEU A 44 -1.89 18.60 -2.32
C LEU A 44 -0.46 18.64 -1.81
N SER A 45 0.50 18.14 -2.59
CA SER A 45 1.92 18.14 -2.22
C SER A 45 2.45 19.55 -2.01
N ALA A 46 2.10 20.48 -2.90
CA ALA A 46 2.52 21.88 -2.79
C ALA A 46 1.88 22.55 -1.57
N PHE A 47 0.61 22.27 -1.29
CA PHE A 47 -0.11 22.82 -0.14
C PHE A 47 0.52 22.37 1.18
N VAL A 48 0.74 21.05 1.34
CA VAL A 48 1.38 20.50 2.55
C VAL A 48 2.82 21.02 2.68
N ALA A 49 3.57 21.12 1.56
CA ALA A 49 4.93 21.67 1.57
C ALA A 49 4.99 23.13 2.02
N LEU A 50 3.99 23.96 1.65
CA LEU A 50 3.89 25.33 2.11
C LEU A 50 3.66 25.44 3.63
N PHE A 51 2.85 24.54 4.19
CA PHE A 51 2.67 24.47 5.65
C PHE A 51 3.96 24.07 6.34
N MET A 52 4.60 23.01 5.87
CA MET A 52 5.84 22.50 6.46
C MET A 52 7.00 23.49 6.33
N TYR A 53 7.05 24.30 5.26
CA TYR A 53 8.04 25.37 5.09
C TYR A 53 8.07 26.37 6.24
N ASN A 54 6.91 26.64 6.87
CA ASN A 54 6.81 27.57 7.99
C ASN A 54 7.06 26.91 9.37
N ILE A 55 7.04 25.58 9.44
CA ILE A 55 7.14 24.82 10.68
C ILE A 55 8.56 24.27 10.87
N ILE A 56 9.20 23.82 9.78
CA ILE A 56 10.52 23.18 9.84
C ILE A 56 11.59 24.25 10.07
N GLU A 57 12.47 24.00 11.05
CA GLU A 57 13.69 24.80 11.23
C GLU A 57 14.60 24.64 10.02
N ARG A 58 15.17 25.75 9.58
CA ARG A 58 16.03 25.77 8.38
C ARG A 58 17.40 25.17 8.71
N PRO A 59 17.72 23.97 8.23
CA PRO A 59 19.05 23.43 8.38
C PRO A 59 20.04 24.20 7.53
N GLN A 60 21.29 24.27 7.98
CA GLN A 60 22.37 24.76 7.13
C GLN A 60 22.68 23.67 6.08
N LEU A 61 22.22 23.87 4.86
CA LEU A 61 22.50 22.97 3.74
C LEU A 61 23.96 23.12 3.34
N SER A 62 24.78 22.12 3.59
CA SER A 62 26.20 22.10 3.20
C SER A 62 26.36 21.39 1.86
N TYR A 63 26.40 22.14 0.78
CA TYR A 63 26.76 21.63 -0.55
C TYR A 63 27.65 22.65 -1.26
N VAL A 64 28.56 22.16 -2.10
CA VAL A 64 29.59 23.00 -2.76
C VAL A 64 29.23 23.27 -4.23
N SER A 65 28.32 22.51 -4.83
CA SER A 65 28.03 22.59 -6.25
C SER A 65 26.57 22.22 -6.57
N ALA A 66 26.11 22.59 -7.77
CA ALA A 66 24.78 22.17 -8.26
C ALA A 66 24.58 20.64 -8.23
N VAL A 67 25.65 19.87 -8.45
CA VAL A 67 25.61 18.39 -8.32
C VAL A 67 25.34 17.98 -6.88
N GLY A 68 25.94 18.65 -5.89
CA GLY A 68 25.67 18.40 -4.47
C GLY A 68 24.21 18.64 -4.11
N PHE A 69 23.60 19.71 -4.62
CA PHE A 69 22.17 19.97 -4.43
C PHE A 69 21.30 18.89 -5.11
N ALA A 70 21.63 18.45 -6.32
CA ALA A 70 20.91 17.38 -7.00
C ALA A 70 20.93 16.07 -6.19
N VAL A 71 22.04 15.73 -5.53
CA VAL A 71 22.14 14.58 -4.62
C VAL A 71 21.18 14.72 -3.44
N LEU A 72 21.05 15.92 -2.85
CA LEU A 72 20.09 16.16 -1.77
C LEU A 72 18.65 15.98 -2.26
N VAL A 73 18.32 16.49 -3.44
CA VAL A 73 16.98 16.31 -4.04
C VAL A 73 16.67 14.84 -4.25
N VAL A 74 17.62 14.04 -4.74
CA VAL A 74 17.45 12.60 -4.93
C VAL A 74 17.26 11.87 -3.58
N LYS A 75 18.05 12.23 -2.56
CA LYS A 75 17.89 11.68 -1.21
C LYS A 75 16.49 11.93 -0.65
N GLU A 76 16.00 13.17 -0.76
CA GLU A 76 14.66 13.54 -0.32
C GLU A 76 13.57 12.78 -1.09
N GLY A 77 13.76 12.65 -2.41
CA GLY A 77 12.87 11.87 -3.25
C GLY A 77 12.80 10.40 -2.81
N ILE A 78 13.94 9.75 -2.60
CA ILE A 78 14.03 8.36 -2.12
C ILE A 78 13.37 8.22 -0.75
N THR A 79 13.61 9.15 0.18
CA THR A 79 13.00 9.13 1.51
C THR A 79 11.47 9.13 1.42
N GLY A 80 10.89 10.05 0.65
CA GLY A 80 9.45 10.11 0.46
C GLY A 80 8.88 8.86 -0.25
N LEU A 81 9.58 8.35 -1.28
CA LEU A 81 9.21 7.12 -1.98
C LEU A 81 9.18 5.92 -1.02
N LEU A 82 10.17 5.76 -0.15
CA LEU A 82 10.25 4.65 0.78
C LEU A 82 9.12 4.69 1.82
N ILE A 83 8.80 5.86 2.37
CA ILE A 83 7.68 6.02 3.30
C ILE A 83 6.35 5.69 2.61
N GLY A 84 6.13 6.18 1.39
CA GLY A 84 4.93 5.89 0.61
C GLY A 84 4.82 4.42 0.21
N PHE A 85 5.93 3.80 -0.18
CA PHE A 85 6.01 2.40 -0.55
C PHE A 85 5.71 1.48 0.64
N ALA A 86 6.23 1.80 1.83
CA ALA A 86 5.94 1.10 3.07
C ALA A 86 4.43 0.99 3.33
N ALA A 87 3.71 2.10 3.15
CA ALA A 87 2.27 2.11 3.33
C ALA A 87 1.54 1.33 2.22
N ASN A 88 2.02 1.40 0.98
CA ASN A 88 1.34 0.80 -0.17
C ASN A 88 1.50 -0.72 -0.25
N ILE A 89 2.65 -1.27 0.15
CA ILE A 89 2.86 -2.73 0.21
C ILE A 89 1.74 -3.40 1.02
N CYS A 90 1.38 -2.84 2.16
CA CYS A 90 0.34 -3.41 3.04
C CYS A 90 -1.01 -3.54 2.33
N ASN A 91 -1.32 -2.63 1.43
CA ASN A 91 -2.57 -2.68 0.67
C ASN A 91 -2.57 -3.77 -0.42
N SER A 92 -1.41 -4.10 -0.96
CA SER A 92 -1.27 -5.12 -2.02
C SER A 92 -1.56 -6.55 -1.56
N ILE A 93 -1.48 -6.82 -0.24
CA ILE A 93 -1.74 -8.16 0.32
C ILE A 93 -3.19 -8.57 0.13
N VAL A 94 -4.10 -7.62 0.29
CA VAL A 94 -5.54 -7.87 0.21
C VAL A 94 -5.89 -8.39 -1.18
N ILE A 95 -5.29 -7.78 -2.21
CA ILE A 95 -5.44 -8.19 -3.60
C ILE A 95 -4.83 -9.57 -3.82
N PHE A 96 -3.63 -9.80 -3.28
CA PHE A 96 -2.98 -11.09 -3.35
C PHE A 96 -3.85 -12.20 -2.73
N ALA A 97 -4.40 -11.97 -1.53
CA ALA A 97 -5.32 -12.91 -0.88
C ALA A 97 -6.58 -13.16 -1.71
N GLY A 98 -7.19 -12.11 -2.26
CA GLY A 98 -8.36 -12.23 -3.13
C GLY A 98 -8.08 -12.99 -4.42
N ASN A 99 -6.92 -12.77 -5.03
CA ASN A 99 -6.50 -13.52 -6.22
C ASN A 99 -6.32 -15.02 -5.93
N LEU A 100 -5.76 -15.38 -4.76
CA LEU A 100 -5.66 -16.78 -4.34
C LEU A 100 -7.04 -17.42 -4.11
N ILE A 101 -7.97 -16.68 -3.51
CA ILE A 101 -9.36 -17.11 -3.30
C ILE A 101 -10.02 -17.39 -4.65
N ASP A 102 -9.95 -16.47 -5.59
CA ASP A 102 -10.60 -16.61 -6.90
C ASP A 102 -9.97 -17.73 -7.73
N MET A 103 -8.67 -17.96 -7.58
CA MET A 103 -7.99 -19.08 -8.22
C MET A 103 -8.51 -20.43 -7.69
N ASP A 104 -8.77 -20.56 -6.40
CA ASP A 104 -9.24 -21.80 -5.77
C ASP A 104 -10.73 -22.06 -6.04
N ILE A 105 -11.55 -21.00 -6.04
CA ILE A 105 -12.98 -21.07 -6.39
C ILE A 105 -13.19 -21.38 -7.88
N GLY A 106 -12.25 -20.96 -8.74
CA GLY A 106 -12.33 -21.08 -10.19
C GLY A 106 -12.84 -19.82 -10.90
N LEU A 107 -12.89 -18.68 -10.20
CA LEU A 107 -13.22 -17.36 -10.76
C LEU A 107 -12.03 -16.64 -11.39
N SER A 108 -10.85 -17.24 -11.38
CA SER A 108 -9.62 -16.63 -11.93
C SER A 108 -9.67 -16.26 -13.41
N MET A 109 -10.61 -16.82 -14.16
CA MET A 109 -10.86 -16.43 -15.56
C MET A 109 -11.72 -15.17 -15.71
N ALA A 110 -12.41 -14.75 -14.62
CA ALA A 110 -13.17 -13.52 -14.57
C ALA A 110 -12.31 -12.41 -13.98
N THR A 111 -11.45 -11.82 -14.83
CA THR A 111 -10.64 -10.66 -14.43
C THR A 111 -11.34 -9.38 -14.81
N GLU A 112 -11.17 -8.35 -13.98
CA GLU A 112 -11.68 -7.01 -14.17
C GLU A 112 -10.53 -6.02 -14.16
N PHE A 113 -10.58 -5.01 -15.02
CA PHE A 113 -9.59 -3.95 -15.03
C PHE A 113 -9.83 -3.01 -13.83
N ASN A 114 -8.84 -2.94 -12.94
CA ASN A 114 -8.85 -2.00 -11.81
C ASN A 114 -8.14 -0.70 -12.20
N PRO A 115 -8.87 0.41 -12.40
CA PRO A 115 -8.28 1.67 -12.81
C PRO A 115 -7.35 2.27 -11.74
N SER A 116 -7.58 1.98 -10.45
CA SER A 116 -6.76 2.45 -9.34
C SER A 116 -5.34 1.91 -9.39
N MET A 117 -5.20 0.65 -9.80
CA MET A 117 -3.90 -0.04 -9.91
C MET A 117 -3.36 -0.10 -11.34
N ASN A 118 -4.16 0.28 -12.32
CA ASN A 118 -3.86 0.13 -13.75
C ASN A 118 -3.45 -1.30 -14.11
N SER A 119 -4.14 -2.28 -13.52
CA SER A 119 -3.88 -3.71 -13.71
C SER A 119 -5.18 -4.51 -13.72
N GLU A 120 -5.15 -5.68 -14.33
CA GLU A 120 -6.22 -6.66 -14.20
C GLU A 120 -6.16 -7.32 -12.82
N THR A 121 -7.29 -7.35 -12.14
CA THR A 121 -7.47 -8.00 -10.84
C THR A 121 -8.66 -8.94 -10.91
N THR A 122 -8.70 -9.91 -10.01
CA THR A 122 -9.84 -10.81 -9.90
C THR A 122 -11.00 -10.13 -9.16
N VAL A 123 -12.20 -10.68 -9.30
CA VAL A 123 -13.44 -10.10 -8.74
C VAL A 123 -13.34 -9.94 -7.22
N THR A 124 -12.94 -11.02 -6.51
CA THR A 124 -12.82 -10.99 -5.04
C THR A 124 -11.66 -10.10 -4.59
N GLY A 125 -10.54 -10.12 -5.32
CA GLY A 125 -9.40 -9.25 -5.06
C GLY A 125 -9.76 -7.77 -5.15
N ASN A 126 -10.51 -7.40 -6.18
CA ASN A 126 -10.99 -6.03 -6.39
C ASN A 126 -12.01 -5.61 -5.31
N PHE A 127 -12.96 -6.49 -4.99
CA PHE A 127 -13.94 -6.26 -3.93
C PHE A 127 -13.27 -6.03 -2.57
N TYR A 128 -12.36 -6.90 -2.16
CA TYR A 128 -11.65 -6.77 -0.89
C TYR A 128 -10.78 -5.51 -0.85
N TYR A 129 -10.11 -5.18 -1.96
CA TYR A 129 -9.34 -3.95 -2.07
C TYR A 129 -10.17 -2.71 -1.73
N TYR A 130 -11.32 -2.53 -2.39
CA TYR A 130 -12.17 -1.37 -2.13
C TYR A 130 -12.79 -1.37 -0.74
N VAL A 131 -13.21 -2.53 -0.22
CA VAL A 131 -13.76 -2.62 1.14
C VAL A 131 -12.71 -2.24 2.19
N VAL A 132 -11.49 -2.78 2.08
CA VAL A 132 -10.40 -2.43 3.00
C VAL A 132 -10.00 -0.97 2.85
N LEU A 133 -9.93 -0.44 1.63
CA LEU A 133 -9.65 0.97 1.38
C LEU A 133 -10.66 1.89 2.07
N VAL A 134 -11.95 1.58 2.00
CA VAL A 134 -13.00 2.32 2.72
C VAL A 134 -12.82 2.21 4.23
N LEU A 135 -12.52 1.02 4.77
CA LEU A 135 -12.28 0.82 6.20
C LEU A 135 -11.05 1.61 6.68
N LEU A 136 -9.99 1.66 5.89
CA LEU A 136 -8.80 2.47 6.17
C LEU A 136 -9.14 3.98 6.18
N LEU A 137 -10.01 4.44 5.27
CA LEU A 137 -10.48 5.84 5.26
C LEU A 137 -11.31 6.17 6.50
N VAL A 138 -12.24 5.30 6.89
CA VAL A 138 -13.07 5.46 8.09
C VAL A 138 -12.22 5.44 9.37
N SER A 139 -11.08 4.76 9.36
CA SER A 139 -10.12 4.70 10.47
C SER A 139 -9.11 5.85 10.47
N ASP A 140 -9.33 6.92 9.69
CA ASP A 140 -8.47 8.11 9.59
C ASP A 140 -7.01 7.84 9.18
N MET A 141 -6.76 6.69 8.51
CA MET A 141 -5.41 6.32 8.07
C MET A 141 -4.82 7.33 7.07
N HIS A 142 -5.65 7.98 6.28
CA HIS A 142 -5.21 9.05 5.36
C HIS A 142 -4.59 10.23 6.11
N THR A 143 -5.16 10.63 7.24
CA THR A 143 -4.62 11.69 8.12
C THR A 143 -3.33 11.24 8.79
N TYR A 144 -3.29 9.97 9.27
CA TYR A 144 -2.09 9.39 9.86
C TYR A 144 -0.91 9.40 8.88
N LEU A 145 -1.13 9.02 7.63
CA LEU A 145 -0.09 8.97 6.61
C LEU A 145 0.49 10.35 6.28
N ILE A 146 -0.36 11.38 6.20
CA ILE A 146 0.10 12.77 6.03
C ILE A 146 0.92 13.21 7.25
N ARG A 147 0.47 12.90 8.47
CA ARG A 147 1.26 13.20 9.69
C ARG A 147 2.59 12.47 9.68
N ALA A 148 2.63 11.20 9.33
CA ALA A 148 3.85 10.40 9.32
C ALA A 148 4.93 11.00 8.39
N VAL A 149 4.56 11.47 7.19
CA VAL A 149 5.53 12.15 6.32
C VAL A 149 5.94 13.52 6.86
N CYS A 150 5.04 14.24 7.53
CA CYS A 150 5.39 15.50 8.20
C CYS A 150 6.32 15.27 9.40
N ASP A 151 6.03 14.29 10.23
CA ASP A 151 6.84 13.93 11.40
C ASP A 151 8.21 13.35 10.99
N SER A 152 8.32 12.76 9.79
CA SER A 152 9.59 12.29 9.25
C SER A 152 10.66 13.37 9.14
N PHE A 153 10.29 14.65 9.01
CA PHE A 153 11.24 15.76 8.98
C PHE A 153 11.91 16.03 10.34
N SER A 154 11.26 15.65 11.43
CA SER A 154 11.84 15.78 12.78
C SER A 154 12.83 14.66 13.10
N VAL A 155 12.60 13.45 12.56
CA VAL A 155 13.48 12.28 12.75
C VAL A 155 14.63 12.31 11.73
N VAL A 156 14.33 12.55 10.48
CA VAL A 156 15.29 12.62 9.38
C VAL A 156 15.33 14.05 8.84
N PRO A 157 16.26 14.91 9.34
CA PRO A 157 16.39 16.29 8.90
C PRO A 157 16.67 16.36 7.38
N LEU A 158 16.32 17.48 6.75
CA LEU A 158 16.56 17.70 5.33
C LEU A 158 18.03 17.52 4.96
N GLY A 159 18.28 16.65 3.97
CA GLY A 159 19.64 16.28 3.52
C GLY A 159 20.36 15.30 4.45
N GLY A 160 19.84 15.03 5.64
CA GLY A 160 20.46 14.17 6.66
C GLY A 160 20.18 12.67 6.52
N ALA A 161 19.38 12.25 5.56
CA ALA A 161 19.04 10.84 5.39
C ALA A 161 20.31 9.98 5.20
N GLN A 162 20.46 8.98 6.07
CA GLN A 162 21.51 7.95 5.99
C GLN A 162 20.82 6.62 5.71
N PHE A 163 21.03 6.08 4.51
CA PHE A 163 20.42 4.81 4.13
C PHE A 163 21.29 3.65 4.62
N GLN A 164 20.87 3.02 5.73
CA GLN A 164 21.48 1.80 6.23
C GLN A 164 20.90 0.60 5.45
N PHE A 165 21.48 0.31 4.29
CA PHE A 165 20.95 -0.67 3.34
C PHE A 165 20.70 -2.04 3.96
N ASP A 166 21.60 -2.54 4.85
CA ASP A 166 21.45 -3.86 5.47
C ASP A 166 20.23 -3.90 6.39
N ASN A 167 20.01 -2.87 7.20
CA ASN A 167 18.86 -2.76 8.09
C ASN A 167 17.56 -2.59 7.30
N MET A 168 17.58 -1.76 6.27
CA MET A 168 16.41 -1.54 5.41
C MET A 168 16.03 -2.80 4.63
N LEU A 169 17.02 -3.52 4.09
CA LEU A 169 16.79 -4.77 3.35
C LEU A 169 16.22 -5.85 4.27
N SER A 170 16.78 -6.02 5.46
CA SER A 170 16.30 -7.00 6.46
C SER A 170 14.87 -6.65 6.90
N THR A 171 14.58 -5.38 7.14
CA THR A 171 13.24 -4.88 7.50
C THR A 171 12.25 -5.16 6.38
N MET A 172 12.56 -4.79 5.14
CA MET A 172 11.69 -5.04 3.99
C MET A 172 11.45 -6.54 3.78
N THR A 173 12.49 -7.37 3.87
CA THR A 173 12.37 -8.82 3.69
C THR A 173 11.47 -9.44 4.77
N LYS A 174 11.64 -9.02 6.03
CA LYS A 174 10.79 -9.45 7.13
C LYS A 174 9.32 -9.07 6.87
N TYR A 175 9.06 -7.81 6.54
CA TYR A 175 7.70 -7.35 6.28
C TYR A 175 7.07 -8.04 5.08
N MET A 176 7.80 -8.27 4.00
CA MET A 176 7.28 -9.07 2.88
C MET A 176 6.90 -10.48 3.33
N GLY A 177 7.71 -11.11 4.18
CA GLY A 177 7.39 -12.42 4.77
C GLY A 177 6.11 -12.39 5.60
N ASP A 178 5.99 -11.43 6.51
CA ASP A 178 4.81 -11.24 7.36
C ASP A 178 3.55 -10.99 6.51
N MET A 179 3.71 -10.26 5.42
CA MET A 179 2.66 -9.99 4.45
C MET A 179 2.13 -11.24 3.77
N PHE A 180 3.01 -12.12 3.28
CA PHE A 180 2.59 -13.40 2.73
C PHE A 180 1.84 -14.24 3.76
N VAL A 181 2.34 -14.29 4.99
CA VAL A 181 1.66 -15.01 6.09
C VAL A 181 0.24 -14.51 6.30
N ILE A 182 0.02 -13.20 6.21
CA ILE A 182 -1.31 -12.60 6.38
C ILE A 182 -2.20 -12.89 5.18
N GLY A 183 -1.67 -12.74 3.97
CA GLY A 183 -2.40 -13.11 2.76
C GLY A 183 -2.90 -14.55 2.81
N PHE A 184 -2.05 -15.46 3.25
CA PHE A 184 -2.44 -16.86 3.48
C PHE A 184 -3.45 -17.02 4.60
N ARG A 185 -3.36 -16.28 5.71
CA ARG A 185 -4.38 -16.33 6.79
C ARG A 185 -5.76 -15.91 6.31
N ILE A 186 -5.84 -14.92 5.41
CA ILE A 186 -7.11 -14.50 4.81
C ILE A 186 -7.64 -15.60 3.89
N PHE A 187 -6.76 -16.26 3.13
CA PHE A 187 -7.10 -17.31 2.18
C PHE A 187 -7.48 -18.64 2.85
N LEU A 188 -6.82 -19.03 3.95
CA LEU A 188 -6.94 -20.34 4.59
C LEU A 188 -8.38 -20.82 4.86
N PRO A 189 -9.31 -20.01 5.38
CA PRO A 189 -10.69 -20.46 5.63
C PRO A 189 -11.39 -20.87 4.34
N VAL A 190 -11.18 -20.13 3.26
CA VAL A 190 -11.74 -20.44 1.93
C VAL A 190 -11.11 -21.71 1.39
N PHE A 191 -9.79 -21.80 1.45
CA PHE A 191 -9.04 -22.98 1.02
C PHE A 191 -9.51 -24.26 1.69
N ALA A 192 -9.70 -24.24 3.03
CA ALA A 192 -10.19 -25.41 3.77
C ALA A 192 -11.56 -25.88 3.26
N CYS A 193 -12.49 -24.96 3.01
CA CYS A 193 -13.80 -25.29 2.46
C CYS A 193 -13.71 -25.79 1.02
N MET A 194 -12.87 -25.19 0.20
CA MET A 194 -12.68 -25.63 -1.20
C MET A 194 -12.01 -27.01 -1.27
N MET A 195 -11.09 -27.34 -0.37
CA MET A 195 -10.53 -28.69 -0.27
C MET A 195 -11.60 -29.75 0.02
N ILE A 196 -12.53 -29.45 0.93
CA ILE A 196 -13.68 -30.35 1.18
C ILE A 196 -14.53 -30.48 -0.08
N MET A 197 -14.83 -29.38 -0.77
CA MET A 197 -15.56 -29.43 -2.03
C MET A 197 -14.86 -30.27 -3.10
N ASN A 198 -13.53 -30.14 -3.23
CA ASN A 198 -12.74 -30.97 -4.15
C ASN A 198 -12.85 -32.47 -3.83
N CYS A 199 -12.84 -32.83 -2.55
CA CYS A 199 -13.06 -34.21 -2.12
C CYS A 199 -14.45 -34.72 -2.49
N ILE A 200 -15.50 -33.91 -2.23
CA ILE A 200 -16.88 -34.26 -2.59
C ILE A 200 -17.01 -34.47 -4.10
N LEU A 201 -16.49 -33.55 -4.90
CA LEU A 201 -16.50 -33.65 -6.35
C LEU A 201 -15.73 -34.88 -6.87
N GLY A 202 -14.62 -35.24 -6.23
CA GLY A 202 -13.87 -36.47 -6.55
C GLY A 202 -14.65 -37.75 -6.28
N ILE A 203 -15.42 -37.77 -5.20
CA ILE A 203 -16.33 -38.90 -4.87
C ILE A 203 -17.48 -38.95 -5.89
N MET A 204 -18.11 -37.80 -6.16
CA MET A 204 -19.20 -37.70 -7.15
C MET A 204 -18.78 -38.18 -8.54
N ALA A 205 -17.55 -37.87 -8.97
CA ALA A 205 -17.00 -38.34 -10.25
C ALA A 205 -16.98 -39.88 -10.35
N LYS A 206 -16.79 -40.59 -9.24
CA LYS A 206 -16.82 -42.05 -9.20
C LYS A 206 -18.24 -42.61 -9.16
N VAL A 207 -19.14 -41.95 -8.44
CA VAL A 207 -20.53 -42.42 -8.23
C VAL A 207 -21.40 -42.16 -9.48
N ALA A 208 -21.20 -41.02 -10.13
CA ALA A 208 -22.00 -40.58 -11.28
C ALA A 208 -21.11 -40.22 -12.49
N PRO A 209 -20.44 -41.20 -13.13
CA PRO A 209 -19.47 -40.91 -14.22
C PRO A 209 -20.16 -40.37 -15.50
N GLN A 210 -21.49 -40.44 -15.58
CA GLN A 210 -22.28 -39.90 -16.69
C GLN A 210 -22.39 -38.35 -16.68
N MET A 211 -22.16 -37.71 -15.54
CA MET A 211 -22.19 -36.25 -15.41
C MET A 211 -20.87 -35.65 -15.84
N ASN A 212 -20.96 -34.56 -16.59
CA ASN A 212 -19.76 -33.78 -16.91
C ASN A 212 -19.28 -33.05 -15.65
N MET A 213 -18.41 -33.72 -14.88
CA MET A 213 -17.91 -33.21 -13.60
C MET A 213 -17.12 -31.92 -13.73
N PHE A 214 -16.55 -31.62 -14.91
CA PHE A 214 -15.86 -30.35 -15.13
C PHE A 214 -16.84 -29.16 -15.10
N SER A 215 -17.95 -29.25 -15.86
CA SER A 215 -18.94 -28.16 -15.91
C SER A 215 -19.71 -28.02 -14.58
N VAL A 216 -20.18 -29.12 -14.01
CA VAL A 216 -20.93 -29.11 -12.74
C VAL A 216 -20.02 -28.75 -11.57
N GLY A 217 -18.78 -29.19 -11.60
CA GLY A 217 -17.80 -28.93 -10.54
C GLY A 217 -17.47 -27.44 -10.39
N ILE A 218 -17.28 -26.75 -11.51
CA ILE A 218 -17.01 -25.27 -11.47
C ILE A 218 -18.22 -24.55 -10.88
N GLN A 219 -19.44 -24.88 -11.28
CA GLN A 219 -20.65 -24.22 -10.80
C GLN A 219 -20.84 -24.42 -9.28
N LEU A 220 -20.64 -25.65 -8.80
CA LEU A 220 -20.74 -25.97 -7.37
C LEU A 220 -19.64 -25.26 -6.56
N LYS A 221 -18.43 -25.19 -7.06
CA LYS A 221 -17.34 -24.44 -6.40
C LYS A 221 -17.65 -22.95 -6.29
N ILE A 222 -18.16 -22.35 -7.34
CA ILE A 222 -18.53 -20.93 -7.34
C ILE A 222 -19.61 -20.63 -6.30
N ILE A 223 -20.69 -21.46 -6.26
CA ILE A 223 -21.77 -21.30 -5.29
C ILE A 223 -21.24 -21.49 -3.87
N ALA A 224 -20.49 -22.56 -3.62
CA ALA A 224 -19.88 -22.80 -2.31
C ALA A 224 -18.92 -21.69 -1.92
N GLY A 225 -18.11 -21.20 -2.85
CA GLY A 225 -17.19 -20.08 -2.66
C GLY A 225 -17.91 -18.82 -2.22
N PHE A 226 -18.98 -18.42 -2.88
CA PHE A 226 -19.77 -17.25 -2.48
C PHE A 226 -20.43 -17.43 -1.10
N ILE A 227 -20.91 -18.63 -0.75
CA ILE A 227 -21.43 -18.90 0.59
C ILE A 227 -20.33 -18.71 1.64
N VAL A 228 -19.14 -19.25 1.40
CA VAL A 228 -18.00 -19.12 2.33
C VAL A 228 -17.56 -17.67 2.43
N LEU A 229 -17.44 -16.94 1.32
CA LEU A 229 -17.11 -15.52 1.31
C LEU A 229 -18.12 -14.69 2.11
N PHE A 230 -19.41 -14.97 1.96
CA PHE A 230 -20.46 -14.32 2.75
C PHE A 230 -20.31 -14.58 4.26
N LEU A 231 -19.96 -15.80 4.65
CA LEU A 231 -19.73 -16.14 6.06
C LEU A 231 -18.46 -15.46 6.62
N ILE A 232 -17.47 -15.21 5.80
CA ILE A 232 -16.19 -14.62 6.21
C ILE A 232 -16.22 -13.07 6.21
N VAL A 233 -17.23 -12.44 5.61
CA VAL A 233 -17.33 -10.95 5.54
C VAL A 233 -17.15 -10.30 6.91
N TYR A 234 -17.64 -10.89 7.99
CA TYR A 234 -17.50 -10.35 9.34
C TYR A 234 -16.05 -10.30 9.86
N LEU A 235 -15.11 -11.02 9.22
CA LEU A 235 -13.69 -10.98 9.56
C LEU A 235 -12.95 -9.80 8.91
N ILE A 236 -13.52 -9.16 7.88
CA ILE A 236 -12.87 -8.09 7.12
C ILE A 236 -12.46 -6.90 8.01
N PRO A 237 -13.26 -6.44 8.98
CA PRO A 237 -12.81 -5.37 9.89
C PRO A 237 -11.57 -5.73 10.71
N ASN A 238 -11.45 -7.00 11.13
CA ASN A 238 -10.25 -7.46 11.85
C ASN A 238 -9.01 -7.46 10.95
N ILE A 239 -9.18 -7.84 9.68
CA ILE A 239 -8.13 -7.77 8.66
C ILE A 239 -7.70 -6.32 8.44
N ALA A 240 -8.65 -5.40 8.31
CA ALA A 240 -8.38 -3.98 8.15
C ALA A 240 -7.62 -3.40 9.38
N ASN A 241 -8.03 -3.72 10.60
CA ASN A 241 -7.34 -3.30 11.82
C ASN A 241 -5.91 -3.85 11.88
N PHE A 242 -5.70 -5.08 11.44
CA PHE A 242 -4.38 -5.66 11.34
C PHE A 242 -3.51 -4.89 10.32
N ILE A 243 -4.03 -4.62 9.13
CA ILE A 243 -3.34 -3.84 8.09
C ILE A 243 -2.98 -2.44 8.60
N ILE A 244 -3.88 -1.78 9.34
CA ILE A 244 -3.63 -0.49 9.98
C ILE A 244 -2.40 -0.56 10.91
N THR A 245 -2.32 -1.59 11.72
CA THR A 245 -1.21 -1.78 12.67
C THR A 245 0.10 -2.01 11.92
N GLU A 246 0.08 -2.85 10.88
CA GLU A 246 1.26 -3.13 10.06
C GLU A 246 1.74 -1.90 9.29
N ILE A 247 0.84 -1.12 8.68
CA ILE A 247 1.20 0.14 8.02
C ILE A 247 1.92 1.07 9.00
N LYS A 248 1.38 1.24 10.21
CA LYS A 248 1.99 2.09 11.24
C LYS A 248 3.38 1.60 11.62
N THR A 249 3.52 0.31 11.89
CA THR A 249 4.80 -0.28 12.30
C THR A 249 5.85 -0.20 11.20
N MET A 250 5.43 -0.46 9.96
CA MET A 250 6.33 -0.43 8.80
C MET A 250 6.81 0.98 8.47
N VAL A 251 5.91 1.96 8.48
CA VAL A 251 6.25 3.37 8.23
C VAL A 251 7.25 3.88 9.28
N VAL A 252 7.01 3.59 10.57
CA VAL A 252 7.94 3.97 11.65
C VAL A 252 9.29 3.28 11.46
N SER A 253 9.33 1.97 11.24
CA SER A 253 10.58 1.22 11.07
C SER A 253 11.41 1.70 9.88
N ILE A 254 10.76 2.13 8.79
CA ILE A 254 11.48 2.68 7.62
C ILE A 254 12.04 4.06 7.93
N ILE A 255 11.29 4.91 8.63
CA ILE A 255 11.78 6.23 9.05
C ILE A 255 12.97 6.08 9.99
N ASP A 256 12.90 5.19 10.99
CA ASP A 256 13.99 4.91 11.92
C ASP A 256 15.22 4.33 11.23
N GLY A 257 15.05 3.55 10.17
CA GLY A 257 16.15 2.98 9.37
C GLY A 257 16.86 3.99 8.46
N MET A 258 16.35 5.23 8.37
CA MET A 258 16.95 6.32 7.58
C MET A 258 17.68 7.38 8.44
N TYR A 259 17.69 7.18 9.76
CA TYR A 259 18.34 8.06 10.74
C TYR A 259 19.75 7.63 11.13
#